data_628894aa0e77cd6c0c9d15078e3e0e41
#
_entry.id   628894aa0e77cd6c0c9d15078e3e0e41
#
_cell.length_a   1.000
_cell.length_b   1.000
_cell.length_c   1.000
_cell.angle_alpha   90.00
_cell.angle_beta   90.00
_cell.angle_gamma   90.00
#
_symmetry.space_group_name_H-M   'P 1'
#
loop_
_entity.id
_entity.type
_entity.pdbx_description
1 polymer ?
#
loop_
_entity_poly.entity_id
_entity_poly.type
_entity_poly.pdbx_seq_one_letter_code
_entity_poly.pdbx_strand_id
1 'polypeptide(L)'
;MNGVYLCIELVKKDIMATTWKLDPTHSEVAFKVKHLVITTVTGYFRSFDGTVVTENEDDFTTGKVDFTIDTTSIDTNQAQRDEHLKSADFFDAANQPQITFSSTSIEEKGSDEFVLRGDLTIGGTTKPVKFDVEFGGTVTDPYGNFKAGFEVSGKISRKEFGLTWSAVTEAGAVVVSDDVKIQASVQFVKQ
;
A
#
# COMPACT_ATOMS: atom_id res chain seq x y z
N MET A 1 35.53 40.20 37.37
CA MET A 1 35.21 38.87 36.85
C MET A 1 33.98 39.00 35.96
N ASN A 2 34.21 39.12 34.65
CA ASN A 2 33.11 39.25 33.68
C ASN A 2 32.85 37.86 33.07
N GLY A 3 31.71 37.26 33.45
CA GLY A 3 31.24 36.04 32.84
C GLY A 3 30.55 36.33 31.50
N VAL A 4 31.16 35.91 30.40
CA VAL A 4 30.55 35.95 29.07
C VAL A 4 29.62 34.74 28.96
N TYR A 5 28.31 34.99 29.03
CA TYR A 5 27.30 33.97 28.69
C TYR A 5 27.25 33.84 27.16
N LEU A 6 27.78 32.71 26.65
CA LEU A 6 27.66 32.33 25.27
C LEU A 6 26.25 31.81 25.04
N CYS A 7 25.40 32.66 24.46
CA CYS A 7 24.06 32.25 24.02
C CYS A 7 24.22 31.42 22.75
N ILE A 8 24.11 30.08 22.87
CA ILE A 8 24.04 29.18 21.71
C ILE A 8 22.61 29.30 21.18
N GLU A 9 22.39 30.13 20.18
CA GLU A 9 21.18 30.07 19.37
C GLU A 9 21.17 28.73 18.64
N LEU A 10 20.28 27.84 19.09
CA LEU A 10 19.88 26.66 18.34
C LEU A 10 19.15 27.13 17.08
N VAL A 11 19.89 27.20 15.96
CA VAL A 11 19.29 27.38 14.64
C VAL A 11 18.36 26.16 14.44
N LYS A 12 17.05 26.36 14.62
CA LYS A 12 16.04 25.43 14.12
C LYS A 12 16.25 25.39 12.61
N LYS A 13 16.87 24.32 12.13
CA LYS A 13 16.87 23.97 10.71
C LYS A 13 15.39 23.75 10.35
N ASP A 14 14.81 24.66 9.58
CA ASP A 14 13.49 24.43 9.01
C ASP A 14 13.58 23.15 8.17
N ILE A 15 13.07 22.06 8.71
CA ILE A 15 12.97 20.78 8.00
C ILE A 15 11.85 20.98 6.98
N MET A 16 12.22 21.20 5.73
CA MET A 16 11.26 21.27 4.64
C MET A 16 10.89 19.82 4.28
N ALA A 17 9.66 19.44 4.65
CA ALA A 17 9.13 18.12 4.31
C ALA A 17 9.16 17.91 2.79
N THR A 18 9.62 16.73 2.38
CA THR A 18 9.63 16.32 0.98
C THR A 18 8.36 15.52 0.69
N THR A 19 7.63 15.95 -0.33
CA THR A 19 6.43 15.24 -0.82
C THR A 19 6.78 14.41 -2.04
N TRP A 20 6.32 13.18 -2.04
CA TRP A 20 6.44 12.23 -3.13
C TRP A 20 5.05 11.83 -3.62
N LYS A 21 4.82 11.94 -4.91
CA LYS A 21 3.55 11.57 -5.55
C LYS A 21 3.72 10.29 -6.35
N LEU A 22 2.78 9.37 -6.22
CA LEU A 22 2.76 8.13 -6.99
C LEU A 22 2.76 8.41 -8.49
N ASP A 23 3.58 7.65 -9.23
CA ASP A 23 3.52 7.56 -10.70
C ASP A 23 2.72 6.31 -11.10
N PRO A 24 1.42 6.44 -11.41
CA PRO A 24 0.58 5.28 -11.68
C PRO A 24 0.95 4.58 -12.99
N THR A 25 1.69 5.25 -13.88
CA THR A 25 2.10 4.66 -15.17
C THR A 25 3.25 3.66 -15.05
N HIS A 26 4.00 3.76 -13.93
CA HIS A 26 5.11 2.86 -13.60
C HIS A 26 4.87 2.15 -12.26
N SER A 27 3.60 1.94 -11.92
CA SER A 27 3.23 1.26 -10.68
C SER A 27 2.15 0.20 -10.94
N GLU A 28 2.15 -0.82 -10.11
CA GLU A 28 1.20 -1.93 -10.17
C GLU A 28 0.76 -2.32 -8.76
N VAL A 29 -0.53 -2.60 -8.60
CA VAL A 29 -1.12 -3.16 -7.37
C VAL A 29 -1.82 -4.47 -7.70
N ALA A 30 -1.34 -5.56 -7.11
CA ALA A 30 -1.83 -6.91 -7.34
C ALA A 30 -2.22 -7.61 -6.04
N PHE A 31 -3.12 -8.56 -6.16
CA PHE A 31 -3.42 -9.50 -5.08
C PHE A 31 -3.46 -10.94 -5.61
N LYS A 32 -3.18 -11.89 -4.73
CA LYS A 32 -3.23 -13.33 -5.04
C LYS A 32 -4.02 -14.08 -4.00
N VAL A 33 -4.93 -14.93 -4.45
CA VAL A 33 -5.78 -15.76 -3.61
C VAL A 33 -5.79 -17.18 -4.10
N LYS A 34 -5.82 -18.17 -3.19
CA LYS A 34 -5.96 -19.57 -3.56
C LYS A 34 -7.41 -19.88 -3.94
N HIS A 35 -7.58 -20.55 -5.09
CA HIS A 35 -8.84 -21.05 -5.58
C HIS A 35 -8.84 -22.59 -5.53
N LEU A 36 -9.83 -23.17 -4.87
CA LEU A 36 -9.98 -24.61 -4.66
C LEU A 36 -8.71 -25.28 -4.06
N VAL A 37 -7.86 -24.50 -3.37
CA VAL A 37 -6.57 -24.95 -2.82
C VAL A 37 -5.52 -25.31 -3.89
N ILE A 38 -5.93 -25.61 -5.11
CA ILE A 38 -5.06 -26.16 -6.18
C ILE A 38 -4.44 -25.10 -7.09
N THR A 39 -5.09 -23.94 -7.28
CA THR A 39 -4.60 -22.86 -8.17
C THR A 39 -4.52 -21.53 -7.43
N THR A 40 -3.89 -20.57 -8.07
CA THR A 40 -3.83 -19.17 -7.58
C THR A 40 -4.47 -18.26 -8.62
N VAL A 41 -5.46 -17.49 -8.21
CA VAL A 41 -5.99 -16.38 -8.99
C VAL A 41 -5.19 -15.14 -8.63
N THR A 42 -4.68 -14.43 -9.63
CA THR A 42 -4.10 -13.11 -9.50
C THR A 42 -5.11 -12.11 -10.02
N GLY A 43 -5.32 -11.04 -9.26
CA GLY A 43 -6.08 -9.88 -9.69
C GLY A 43 -5.28 -8.61 -9.48
N TYR A 44 -5.70 -7.56 -10.13
CA TYR A 44 -5.08 -6.23 -10.12
C TYR A 44 -6.12 -5.18 -9.78
N PHE A 45 -5.67 -4.06 -9.24
CA PHE A 45 -6.42 -2.82 -9.25
C PHE A 45 -5.74 -1.87 -10.24
N ARG A 46 -6.51 -1.33 -11.19
CA ARG A 46 -5.99 -0.50 -12.28
C ARG A 46 -6.03 1.00 -12.00
N SER A 47 -6.76 1.41 -10.96
CA SER A 47 -6.87 2.81 -10.53
C SER A 47 -6.53 2.93 -9.06
N PHE A 48 -5.46 3.63 -8.77
CA PHE A 48 -4.95 3.87 -7.42
C PHE A 48 -4.11 5.15 -7.41
N ASP A 49 -3.93 5.71 -6.22
CA ASP A 49 -3.12 6.89 -5.98
C ASP A 49 -2.43 6.80 -4.63
N GLY A 50 -1.34 7.54 -4.45
CA GLY A 50 -0.59 7.53 -3.22
C GLY A 50 0.32 8.75 -3.05
N THR A 51 0.61 9.06 -1.80
CA THR A 51 1.51 10.12 -1.42
C THR A 51 2.39 9.65 -0.27
N VAL A 52 3.67 9.99 -0.33
CA VAL A 52 4.60 9.82 0.78
C VAL A 52 5.12 11.20 1.15
N VAL A 53 5.13 11.53 2.45
CA VAL A 53 5.70 12.76 2.97
C VAL A 53 6.81 12.40 3.94
N THR A 54 8.05 12.79 3.64
CA THR A 54 9.24 12.53 4.47
C THR A 54 9.79 13.83 5.03
N GLU A 55 10.54 13.78 6.13
CA GLU A 55 11.22 14.97 6.67
C GLU A 55 12.34 15.47 5.74
N ASN A 56 12.94 14.59 4.96
CA ASN A 56 13.93 14.89 3.95
C ASN A 56 13.87 13.83 2.81
N GLU A 57 14.62 14.02 1.74
CA GLU A 57 14.56 13.14 0.55
C GLU A 57 15.33 11.83 0.70
N ASP A 58 16.19 11.70 1.69
CA ASP A 58 17.08 10.56 1.86
C ASP A 58 16.61 9.57 2.94
N ASP A 59 15.60 9.94 3.75
CA ASP A 59 15.16 9.16 4.89
C ASP A 59 13.66 8.82 4.83
N PHE A 60 13.35 7.67 4.29
CA PHE A 60 11.99 7.15 4.21
C PHE A 60 11.44 6.60 5.53
N THR A 61 12.26 6.43 6.57
CA THR A 61 11.77 5.99 7.89
C THR A 61 10.89 7.02 8.57
N THR A 62 11.07 8.30 8.23
CA THR A 62 10.24 9.41 8.69
C THR A 62 8.93 9.55 7.90
N GLY A 63 8.75 8.70 6.88
CA GLY A 63 7.67 8.79 5.90
C GLY A 63 6.28 8.58 6.48
N LYS A 64 5.35 9.43 6.02
CA LYS A 64 3.91 9.19 6.15
C LYS A 64 3.36 8.81 4.79
N VAL A 65 2.76 7.62 4.71
CA VAL A 65 2.21 7.05 3.49
C VAL A 65 0.71 7.08 3.56
N ASP A 66 0.07 7.71 2.59
CA ASP A 66 -1.35 7.60 2.33
C ASP A 66 -1.55 7.00 0.93
N PHE A 67 -2.38 5.96 0.84
CA PHE A 67 -2.63 5.24 -0.39
C PHE A 67 -4.13 4.95 -0.55
N THR A 68 -4.63 5.09 -1.77
CA THR A 68 -6.05 4.89 -2.10
C THR A 68 -6.17 4.04 -3.36
N ILE A 69 -7.08 3.08 -3.34
CA ILE A 69 -7.38 2.18 -4.46
C ILE A 69 -8.86 2.30 -4.78
N ASP A 70 -9.21 2.47 -6.06
CA ASP A 70 -10.58 2.41 -6.54
C ASP A 70 -11.01 0.94 -6.67
N THR A 71 -12.01 0.51 -5.88
CA THR A 71 -12.53 -0.86 -5.88
C THR A 71 -13.19 -1.24 -7.21
N THR A 72 -13.72 -0.25 -7.97
CA THR A 72 -14.33 -0.50 -9.28
C THR A 72 -13.30 -0.88 -10.35
N SER A 73 -12.02 -0.59 -10.10
CA SER A 73 -10.91 -0.87 -11.02
C SER A 73 -10.36 -2.29 -10.97
N ILE A 74 -11.00 -3.17 -10.19
CA ILE A 74 -10.58 -4.56 -10.05
C ILE A 74 -10.63 -5.30 -11.39
N ASP A 75 -9.57 -6.04 -11.68
CA ASP A 75 -9.38 -6.81 -12.91
C ASP A 75 -8.72 -8.15 -12.58
N THR A 76 -9.45 -9.23 -12.78
CA THR A 76 -8.97 -10.60 -12.61
C THR A 76 -8.89 -11.36 -13.94
N ASN A 77 -8.94 -10.65 -15.07
CA ASN A 77 -8.99 -11.22 -16.42
C ASN A 77 -10.23 -12.09 -16.68
N GLN A 78 -11.36 -11.79 -15.98
CA GLN A 78 -12.63 -12.48 -16.17
C GLN A 78 -13.78 -11.56 -15.73
N ALA A 79 -14.46 -10.95 -16.68
CA ALA A 79 -15.44 -9.89 -16.47
C ALA A 79 -16.58 -10.27 -15.49
N GLN A 80 -17.12 -11.51 -15.60
CA GLN A 80 -18.21 -11.95 -14.70
C GLN A 80 -17.74 -12.04 -13.24
N ARG A 81 -16.50 -12.48 -13.01
CA ARG A 81 -15.92 -12.51 -11.67
C ARG A 81 -15.66 -11.09 -11.15
N ASP A 82 -15.17 -10.21 -12.01
CA ASP A 82 -14.90 -8.82 -11.64
C ASP A 82 -16.19 -8.10 -11.23
N GLU A 83 -17.29 -8.31 -11.95
CA GLU A 83 -18.61 -7.78 -11.55
C GLU A 83 -19.09 -8.36 -10.21
N HIS A 84 -18.89 -9.65 -9.97
CA HIS A 84 -19.23 -10.27 -8.69
C HIS A 84 -18.37 -9.72 -7.54
N LEU A 85 -17.07 -9.48 -7.77
CA LEU A 85 -16.19 -8.87 -6.78
C LEU A 85 -16.60 -7.43 -6.44
N LYS A 86 -17.16 -6.67 -7.37
CA LYS A 86 -17.69 -5.31 -7.13
C LYS A 86 -19.01 -5.30 -6.38
N SER A 87 -19.75 -6.41 -6.36
CA SER A 87 -21.08 -6.51 -5.72
C SER A 87 -20.99 -6.43 -4.19
N ALA A 88 -22.16 -6.33 -3.55
CA ALA A 88 -22.32 -6.35 -2.08
C ALA A 88 -21.86 -7.65 -1.41
N ASP A 89 -21.69 -8.74 -2.16
CA ASP A 89 -21.13 -9.99 -1.65
C ASP A 89 -19.64 -9.88 -1.30
N PHE A 90 -18.94 -8.87 -1.88
CA PHE A 90 -17.51 -8.64 -1.70
C PHE A 90 -17.19 -7.19 -1.35
N PHE A 91 -16.74 -6.39 -2.33
CA PHE A 91 -16.24 -5.03 -2.06
C PHE A 91 -17.37 -4.00 -1.88
N ASP A 92 -18.60 -4.32 -2.33
CA ASP A 92 -19.71 -3.34 -2.34
C ASP A 92 -19.28 -1.99 -2.95
N ALA A 93 -18.65 -2.04 -4.11
CA ALA A 93 -17.99 -0.91 -4.73
C ALA A 93 -18.90 0.30 -4.96
N ALA A 94 -20.22 0.08 -5.05
CA ALA A 94 -21.21 1.15 -5.17
C ALA A 94 -21.31 2.02 -3.90
N ASN A 95 -21.19 1.41 -2.71
CA ASN A 95 -21.27 2.09 -1.41
C ASN A 95 -19.89 2.30 -0.78
N GLN A 96 -18.91 1.47 -1.14
CA GLN A 96 -17.54 1.46 -0.62
C GLN A 96 -16.54 1.54 -1.79
N PRO A 97 -16.47 2.70 -2.48
CA PRO A 97 -15.72 2.81 -3.73
C PRO A 97 -14.21 2.76 -3.55
N GLN A 98 -13.71 2.82 -2.31
CA GLN A 98 -12.29 2.94 -2.05
C GLN A 98 -11.80 1.96 -0.98
N ILE A 99 -10.59 1.43 -1.21
CA ILE A 99 -9.73 0.86 -0.19
C ILE A 99 -8.71 1.95 0.17
N THR A 100 -8.46 2.18 1.46
CA THR A 100 -7.49 3.18 1.90
C THR A 100 -6.48 2.58 2.87
N PHE A 101 -5.26 3.10 2.81
CA PHE A 101 -4.20 2.76 3.75
C PHE A 101 -3.53 4.05 4.22
N SER A 102 -3.31 4.17 5.54
CA SER A 102 -2.53 5.25 6.15
C SER A 102 -1.48 4.65 7.08
N SER A 103 -0.22 5.01 6.88
CA SER A 103 0.88 4.48 7.68
C SER A 103 0.85 5.00 9.12
N THR A 104 1.25 4.14 10.05
CA THR A 104 1.47 4.50 11.47
C THR A 104 2.94 4.47 11.85
N SER A 105 3.74 3.59 11.21
CA SER A 105 5.20 3.57 11.36
C SER A 105 5.86 2.94 10.15
N ILE A 106 7.13 3.33 9.93
CA ILE A 106 8.06 2.69 9.01
C ILE A 106 9.31 2.35 9.83
N GLU A 107 9.66 1.07 9.87
CA GLU A 107 10.79 0.56 10.66
C GLU A 107 11.82 -0.05 9.70
N GLU A 108 13.07 0.36 9.81
CA GLU A 108 14.17 -0.25 9.06
C GLU A 108 14.45 -1.67 9.60
N LYS A 109 14.59 -2.64 8.70
CA LYS A 109 14.89 -4.04 9.01
C LYS A 109 16.26 -4.47 8.48
N GLY A 110 16.75 -3.80 7.46
CA GLY A 110 18.03 -4.02 6.79
C GLY A 110 18.35 -2.82 5.92
N SER A 111 19.45 -2.84 5.16
CA SER A 111 19.93 -1.68 4.39
C SER A 111 18.88 -1.12 3.41
N ASP A 112 18.06 -1.98 2.81
CA ASP A 112 17.04 -1.63 1.82
C ASP A 112 15.68 -2.28 2.14
N GLU A 113 15.55 -2.86 3.34
CA GLU A 113 14.35 -3.54 3.80
C GLU A 113 13.68 -2.75 4.93
N PHE A 114 12.36 -2.57 4.81
CA PHE A 114 11.55 -1.87 5.80
C PHE A 114 10.32 -2.68 6.18
N VAL A 115 9.78 -2.38 7.34
CA VAL A 115 8.46 -2.83 7.79
C VAL A 115 7.54 -1.62 7.82
N LEU A 116 6.56 -1.60 6.95
CA LEU A 116 5.51 -0.59 6.89
C LEU A 116 4.29 -1.08 7.68
N ARG A 117 3.92 -0.35 8.73
CA ARG A 117 2.69 -0.60 9.50
C ARG A 117 1.70 0.51 9.26
N GLY A 118 0.43 0.19 9.29
CA GLY A 118 -0.61 1.18 9.09
C GLY A 118 -2.00 0.60 9.22
N ASP A 119 -2.97 1.47 9.08
CA ASP A 119 -4.39 1.15 9.11
C ASP A 119 -4.91 0.98 7.69
N LEU A 120 -5.37 -0.24 7.37
CA LEU A 120 -6.01 -0.59 6.11
C LEU A 120 -7.51 -0.60 6.31
N THR A 121 -8.24 0.08 5.43
CA THR A 121 -9.70 0.09 5.42
C THR A 121 -10.22 -0.55 4.14
N ILE A 122 -11.05 -1.58 4.28
CA ILE A 122 -11.73 -2.27 3.18
C ILE A 122 -13.20 -2.42 3.58
N GLY A 123 -14.15 -2.05 2.70
CA GLY A 123 -15.57 -2.20 2.97
C GLY A 123 -16.04 -1.52 4.26
N GLY A 124 -15.45 -0.37 4.61
CA GLY A 124 -15.75 0.36 5.85
C GLY A 124 -15.15 -0.25 7.13
N THR A 125 -14.43 -1.37 7.04
CA THR A 125 -13.75 -2.00 8.18
C THR A 125 -12.27 -1.65 8.17
N THR A 126 -11.77 -1.06 9.26
CA THR A 126 -10.36 -0.68 9.42
C THR A 126 -9.64 -1.67 10.33
N LYS A 127 -8.46 -2.13 9.92
CA LYS A 127 -7.59 -3.01 10.71
C LYS A 127 -6.13 -2.59 10.58
N PRO A 128 -5.33 -2.76 11.65
CA PRO A 128 -3.89 -2.60 11.55
C PRO A 128 -3.31 -3.74 10.72
N VAL A 129 -2.43 -3.38 9.79
CA VAL A 129 -1.73 -4.32 8.92
C VAL A 129 -0.23 -4.04 8.92
N LYS A 130 0.51 -5.01 8.41
CA LYS A 130 1.96 -4.95 8.26
C LYS A 130 2.33 -5.41 6.85
N PHE A 131 3.19 -4.63 6.20
CA PHE A 131 3.81 -4.97 4.93
C PHE A 131 5.33 -5.00 5.05
N ASP A 132 5.97 -5.93 4.36
CA ASP A 132 7.39 -5.89 4.11
C ASP A 132 7.62 -5.04 2.86
N VAL A 133 8.60 -4.14 2.91
CA VAL A 133 8.93 -3.20 1.84
C VAL A 133 10.41 -3.34 1.51
N GLU A 134 10.71 -3.50 0.22
CA GLU A 134 12.06 -3.44 -0.32
C GLU A 134 12.22 -2.13 -1.09
N PHE A 135 13.27 -1.38 -0.78
CA PHE A 135 13.60 -0.13 -1.45
C PHE A 135 14.48 -0.41 -2.66
N GLY A 136 13.97 -0.07 -3.85
CA GLY A 136 14.65 -0.27 -5.12
C GLY A 136 15.67 0.83 -5.47
N GLY A 137 15.77 1.87 -4.63
CA GLY A 137 16.67 3.00 -4.84
C GLY A 137 15.99 4.24 -5.40
N THR A 138 16.80 5.27 -5.63
CA THR A 138 16.40 6.54 -6.25
C THR A 138 17.14 6.78 -7.56
N VAL A 139 16.51 7.51 -8.46
CA VAL A 139 17.11 7.90 -9.75
C VAL A 139 16.51 9.20 -10.25
N THR A 140 17.31 10.01 -10.94
CA THR A 140 16.78 11.11 -11.74
C THR A 140 16.57 10.62 -13.18
N ASP A 141 15.33 10.71 -13.67
CA ASP A 141 15.00 10.29 -15.03
C ASP A 141 15.53 11.29 -16.09
N PRO A 142 15.49 10.93 -17.39
CA PRO A 142 15.98 11.84 -18.46
C PRO A 142 15.21 13.16 -18.57
N TYR A 143 14.07 13.30 -17.91
CA TYR A 143 13.24 14.51 -17.89
C TYR A 143 13.51 15.39 -16.65
N GLY A 144 14.43 14.95 -15.78
CA GLY A 144 14.81 15.69 -14.55
C GLY A 144 13.95 15.37 -13.33
N ASN A 145 13.05 14.39 -13.41
CA ASN A 145 12.25 13.97 -12.26
C ASN A 145 13.06 13.06 -11.33
N PHE A 146 13.15 13.40 -10.06
CA PHE A 146 13.75 12.55 -9.04
C PHE A 146 12.72 11.55 -8.53
N LYS A 147 13.04 10.27 -8.61
CA LYS A 147 12.13 9.16 -8.40
C LYS A 147 12.67 8.18 -7.36
N ALA A 148 11.75 7.52 -6.66
CA ALA A 148 12.04 6.44 -5.72
C ALA A 148 11.15 5.23 -6.02
N GLY A 149 11.71 4.01 -6.01
CA GLY A 149 11.01 2.77 -6.30
C GLY A 149 10.92 1.86 -5.07
N PHE A 150 9.78 1.15 -4.91
CA PHE A 150 9.56 0.23 -3.80
C PHE A 150 8.78 -1.00 -4.25
N GLU A 151 9.17 -2.17 -3.70
CA GLU A 151 8.39 -3.39 -3.75
C GLU A 151 7.73 -3.63 -2.40
N VAL A 152 6.41 -3.78 -2.40
CA VAL A 152 5.61 -3.96 -1.17
C VAL A 152 4.97 -5.33 -1.20
N SER A 153 5.07 -6.07 -0.12
CA SER A 153 4.43 -7.38 0.01
C SER A 153 3.85 -7.62 1.38
N GLY A 154 2.76 -8.38 1.44
CA GLY A 154 2.13 -8.74 2.69
C GLY A 154 0.99 -9.73 2.51
N LYS A 155 0.34 -10.03 3.63
CA LYS A 155 -0.80 -10.95 3.68
C LYS A 155 -1.86 -10.41 4.63
N ILE A 156 -3.12 -10.49 4.23
CA ILE A 156 -4.28 -10.14 5.03
C ILE A 156 -5.27 -11.30 5.06
N SER A 157 -6.12 -11.36 6.09
CA SER A 157 -7.33 -12.19 6.11
C SER A 157 -8.50 -11.36 5.58
N ARG A 158 -9.08 -11.76 4.45
CA ARG A 158 -10.24 -11.05 3.87
C ARG A 158 -11.45 -11.01 4.79
N LYS A 159 -11.64 -12.05 5.59
CA LYS A 159 -12.78 -12.14 6.52
C LYS A 159 -12.69 -11.15 7.66
N GLU A 160 -11.47 -10.75 8.08
CA GLU A 160 -11.29 -9.69 9.08
C GLU A 160 -11.82 -8.33 8.61
N PHE A 161 -11.93 -8.15 7.28
CA PHE A 161 -12.51 -6.96 6.65
C PHE A 161 -13.98 -7.15 6.23
N GLY A 162 -14.64 -8.20 6.69
CA GLY A 162 -16.05 -8.45 6.37
C GLY A 162 -16.29 -9.09 5.00
N LEU A 163 -15.27 -9.41 4.22
CA LEU A 163 -15.38 -10.10 2.94
C LEU A 163 -15.61 -11.61 3.16
N THR A 164 -16.79 -11.95 3.65
CA THR A 164 -17.11 -13.28 4.20
C THR A 164 -17.69 -14.25 3.17
N TRP A 165 -18.01 -13.80 1.95
CA TRP A 165 -18.54 -14.68 0.92
C TRP A 165 -17.71 -15.96 0.80
N SER A 166 -18.39 -17.10 0.80
CA SER A 166 -17.74 -18.39 0.71
C SER A 166 -18.66 -19.35 -0.01
N ALA A 167 -18.08 -20.17 -0.88
CA ALA A 167 -18.73 -21.32 -1.46
C ALA A 167 -17.90 -22.56 -1.14
N VAL A 168 -18.58 -23.68 -1.01
CA VAL A 168 -17.96 -25.00 -0.84
C VAL A 168 -18.40 -25.90 -1.98
N THR A 169 -17.51 -26.78 -2.42
CA THR A 169 -17.84 -27.82 -3.38
C THR A 169 -18.67 -28.93 -2.70
N GLU A 170 -19.30 -29.82 -3.47
CA GLU A 170 -19.97 -30.99 -2.95
C GLU A 170 -19.07 -31.88 -2.08
N ALA A 171 -17.77 -31.89 -2.37
CA ALA A 171 -16.73 -32.54 -1.57
C ALA A 171 -16.26 -31.75 -0.33
N GLY A 172 -16.88 -30.62 -0.02
CA GLY A 172 -16.54 -29.79 1.14
C GLY A 172 -15.29 -28.90 0.98
N ALA A 173 -14.70 -28.79 -0.21
CA ALA A 173 -13.54 -27.93 -0.44
C ALA A 173 -13.96 -26.45 -0.53
N VAL A 174 -13.21 -25.57 0.15
CA VAL A 174 -13.42 -24.12 0.11
C VAL A 174 -12.98 -23.58 -1.25
N VAL A 175 -13.86 -22.80 -1.89
CA VAL A 175 -13.61 -22.25 -3.24
C VAL A 175 -12.57 -21.15 -3.21
N VAL A 176 -12.59 -20.26 -2.19
CA VAL A 176 -11.69 -19.10 -2.07
C VAL A 176 -11.06 -19.06 -0.69
N SER A 177 -9.72 -19.04 -0.61
CA SER A 177 -9.00 -18.97 0.67
C SER A 177 -9.31 -17.66 1.40
N ASP A 178 -9.12 -17.70 2.72
CA ASP A 178 -9.23 -16.52 3.57
C ASP A 178 -8.00 -15.61 3.41
N ASP A 179 -6.83 -16.21 3.37
CA ASP A 179 -5.56 -15.50 3.16
C ASP A 179 -5.49 -14.93 1.74
N VAL A 180 -5.24 -13.64 1.65
CA VAL A 180 -4.96 -12.89 0.42
C VAL A 180 -3.56 -12.30 0.52
N LYS A 181 -2.70 -12.61 -0.45
CA LYS A 181 -1.38 -11.99 -0.58
C LYS A 181 -1.52 -10.69 -1.36
N ILE A 182 -0.95 -9.62 -0.82
CA ILE A 182 -0.87 -8.30 -1.46
C ILE A 182 0.54 -8.12 -2.00
N GLN A 183 0.65 -7.56 -3.19
CA GLN A 183 1.90 -7.17 -3.82
C GLN A 183 1.70 -5.84 -4.54
N ALA A 184 2.65 -4.92 -4.38
CA ALA A 184 2.66 -3.70 -5.16
C ALA A 184 4.10 -3.35 -5.53
N SER A 185 4.31 -3.03 -6.80
CA SER A 185 5.52 -2.40 -7.31
C SER A 185 5.17 -0.95 -7.57
N VAL A 186 5.78 -0.02 -6.86
CA VAL A 186 5.37 1.39 -6.89
C VAL A 186 6.55 2.33 -7.09
N GLN A 187 6.33 3.34 -7.90
CA GLN A 187 7.28 4.41 -8.16
C GLN A 187 6.68 5.74 -7.74
N PHE A 188 7.44 6.53 -7.00
CA PHE A 188 7.06 7.87 -6.57
C PHE A 188 7.96 8.92 -7.21
N VAL A 189 7.40 10.09 -7.48
CA VAL A 189 8.10 11.26 -8.03
C VAL A 189 8.11 12.35 -6.98
N LYS A 190 9.28 12.88 -6.68
CA LYS A 190 9.46 14.04 -5.80
C LYS A 190 8.80 15.27 -6.41
N GLN A 191 8.07 16.03 -5.56
CA GLN A 191 7.35 17.25 -5.94
C GLN A 191 8.17 18.52 -5.63
#